data_078da3a9f5bb81d38e7e312b630d075e
#
_entry.id   078da3a9f5bb81d38e7e312b630d075e
#
_cell.length_a   1.000
_cell.length_b   1.000
_cell.length_c   1.000
_cell.angle_alpha   90.00
_cell.angle_beta   90.00
_cell.angle_gamma   90.00
#
_symmetry.space_group_name_H-M   'P 1'
#
loop_
_entity.id
_entity.type
_entity.pdbx_description
1 polymer ?
#
loop_
_entity_poly.entity_id
_entity_poly.type
_entity_poly.pdbx_seq_one_letter_code
_entity_poly.pdbx_strand_id
1 'polypeptide(L)'
;MPSVRPRLLYVTDLAYPARGRRYCDEDIFLTSRLRDEFDLALCHPGQAAALLDAFDAVVVRNSGPVLGHRAAYDAFRERATERGTRVYNQLTGRADMAGKQYLLDLSAAGEPVIPTVGSLADLHLLPAADEYVVKPRLGADSAGLRIVPADRLRQALDAGADEDAGADGADGADGDILVQPRVDFAYEVSFYFVDDDFQYALFAPDPGRRWELVPYDATARDLDFARRFIEWNGIDHGIQRVDACRAPGGELLLVELEDLNPYLSLDALDDSGRDSFVAALRAALRRLLAA
;
A
#
# COMPACT_ATOMS: atom_id res chain seq x y z
N MET A 1 -34.65 20.78 -10.20
CA MET A 1 -33.34 21.29 -10.62
C MET A 1 -32.43 20.10 -10.78
N PRO A 2 -31.56 20.02 -11.79
CA PRO A 2 -30.56 18.95 -11.80
C PRO A 2 -29.73 19.09 -10.53
N SER A 3 -29.56 18.01 -9.78
CA SER A 3 -28.68 18.01 -8.60
C SER A 3 -27.26 18.32 -9.08
N VAL A 4 -26.60 19.29 -8.43
CA VAL A 4 -25.20 19.59 -8.71
C VAL A 4 -24.43 18.33 -8.33
N ARG A 5 -23.62 17.80 -9.26
CA ARG A 5 -22.78 16.62 -8.99
C ARG A 5 -21.65 17.02 -8.05
N PRO A 6 -21.29 16.19 -7.07
CA PRO A 6 -20.11 16.43 -6.27
C PRO A 6 -18.84 16.42 -7.14
N ARG A 7 -17.91 17.32 -6.81
CA ARG A 7 -16.63 17.46 -7.52
C ARG A 7 -15.54 16.71 -6.78
N LEU A 8 -14.86 15.83 -7.48
CA LEU A 8 -13.77 15.04 -6.93
C LEU A 8 -12.44 15.38 -7.62
N LEU A 9 -11.42 15.68 -6.83
CA LEU A 9 -10.04 15.76 -7.30
C LEU A 9 -9.42 14.36 -7.17
N TYR A 10 -9.00 13.79 -8.29
CA TYR A 10 -8.38 12.47 -8.34
C TYR A 10 -6.86 12.63 -8.53
N VAL A 11 -6.09 12.31 -7.49
CA VAL A 11 -4.63 12.50 -7.48
C VAL A 11 -3.96 11.21 -7.95
N THR A 12 -3.28 11.28 -9.10
CA THR A 12 -2.56 10.15 -9.69
C THR A 12 -1.40 10.62 -10.54
N ASP A 13 -0.33 9.83 -10.61
CA ASP A 13 0.78 10.04 -11.53
C ASP A 13 0.61 9.16 -12.78
N LEU A 14 0.03 9.75 -13.84
CA LEU A 14 -0.20 9.06 -15.11
C LEU A 14 1.09 8.69 -15.86
N ALA A 15 2.23 9.24 -15.46
CA ALA A 15 3.53 9.02 -16.11
C ALA A 15 4.45 8.09 -15.30
N TYR A 16 4.01 7.58 -14.15
CA TYR A 16 4.85 6.72 -13.31
C TYR A 16 5.31 5.47 -14.07
N PRO A 17 6.65 5.25 -14.22
CA PRO A 17 7.18 4.11 -14.94
C PRO A 17 7.08 2.84 -14.06
N ALA A 18 6.16 1.97 -14.38
CA ALA A 18 6.05 0.67 -13.73
C ALA A 18 6.64 -0.42 -14.63
N ARG A 19 7.43 -1.32 -14.05
CA ARG A 19 8.12 -2.44 -14.71
C ARG A 19 7.16 -3.32 -15.52
N GLY A 20 6.81 -2.89 -16.75
CA GLY A 20 5.86 -3.57 -17.63
C GLY A 20 4.38 -3.44 -17.24
N ARG A 21 4.05 -2.71 -16.18
CA ARG A 21 2.69 -2.37 -15.77
C ARG A 21 2.39 -0.91 -16.07
N ARG A 22 1.13 -0.63 -16.29
CA ARG A 22 0.63 0.74 -16.41
C ARG A 22 -0.30 1.00 -15.23
N TYR A 23 0.26 1.46 -14.10
CA TYR A 23 -0.53 1.80 -12.90
C TYR A 23 -1.69 2.74 -13.23
N CYS A 24 -1.45 3.69 -14.12
CA CYS A 24 -2.48 4.63 -14.53
C CYS A 24 -3.66 4.00 -15.31
N ASP A 25 -3.54 2.80 -15.86
CA ASP A 25 -4.64 2.15 -16.57
C ASP A 25 -5.82 1.87 -15.64
N GLU A 26 -5.55 1.51 -14.38
CA GLU A 26 -6.60 1.33 -13.36
C GLU A 26 -7.28 2.66 -13.03
N ASP A 27 -6.51 3.74 -12.87
CA ASP A 27 -7.06 5.06 -12.55
C ASP A 27 -7.87 5.64 -13.72
N ILE A 28 -7.43 5.40 -14.96
CA ILE A 28 -8.20 5.74 -16.17
C ILE A 28 -9.50 4.94 -16.21
N PHE A 29 -9.45 3.65 -15.92
CA PHE A 29 -10.65 2.81 -15.86
C PHE A 29 -11.62 3.30 -14.79
N LEU A 30 -11.16 3.48 -13.54
CA LEU A 30 -11.99 3.91 -12.41
C LEU A 30 -12.62 5.27 -12.68
N THR A 31 -11.84 6.26 -13.09
CA THR A 31 -12.36 7.60 -13.38
C THR A 31 -13.35 7.61 -14.54
N SER A 32 -13.15 6.77 -15.56
CA SER A 32 -14.11 6.60 -16.66
C SER A 32 -15.49 6.10 -16.19
N ARG A 33 -15.52 5.31 -15.11
CA ARG A 33 -16.75 4.77 -14.52
C ARG A 33 -17.36 5.70 -13.48
N LEU A 34 -16.54 6.44 -12.73
CA LEU A 34 -17.00 7.36 -11.69
C LEU A 34 -17.65 8.64 -12.25
N ARG A 35 -17.28 9.07 -13.45
CA ARG A 35 -17.78 10.31 -14.10
C ARG A 35 -19.29 10.36 -14.32
N ASP A 36 -19.98 9.22 -14.25
CA ASP A 36 -21.43 9.19 -14.39
C ASP A 36 -22.14 9.84 -13.18
N GLU A 37 -21.48 9.89 -12.03
CA GLU A 37 -22.05 10.40 -10.78
C GLU A 37 -21.30 11.62 -10.22
N PHE A 38 -20.04 11.77 -10.54
CA PHE A 38 -19.16 12.82 -10.01
C PHE A 38 -18.56 13.65 -11.14
N ASP A 39 -18.36 14.93 -10.88
CA ASP A 39 -17.54 15.79 -11.73
C ASP A 39 -16.07 15.63 -11.31
N LEU A 40 -15.25 15.07 -12.19
CA LEU A 40 -13.90 14.61 -11.87
C LEU A 40 -12.84 15.48 -12.54
N ALA A 41 -11.79 15.82 -11.79
CA ALA A 41 -10.54 16.30 -12.35
C ALA A 41 -9.38 15.39 -11.87
N LEU A 42 -8.51 15.02 -12.78
CA LEU A 42 -7.26 14.29 -12.46
C LEU A 42 -6.14 15.31 -12.33
N CYS A 43 -5.27 15.13 -11.33
CA CYS A 43 -4.07 15.93 -11.19
C CYS A 43 -2.87 15.07 -10.78
N HIS A 44 -1.67 15.58 -11.12
CA HIS A 44 -0.42 15.03 -10.64
C HIS A 44 -0.24 15.30 -9.14
N PRO A 45 0.41 14.41 -8.35
CA PRO A 45 0.66 14.59 -6.92
C PRO A 45 1.22 15.97 -6.55
N GLY A 46 2.15 16.50 -7.36
CA GLY A 46 2.73 17.83 -7.16
C GLY A 46 1.77 19.01 -7.30
N GLN A 47 0.54 18.78 -7.75
CA GLN A 47 -0.48 19.83 -7.94
C GLN A 47 -1.62 19.74 -6.91
N ALA A 48 -1.72 18.64 -6.17
CA ALA A 48 -2.85 18.33 -5.31
C ALA A 48 -3.10 19.44 -4.25
N ALA A 49 -2.05 19.92 -3.58
CA ALA A 49 -2.14 20.96 -2.56
C ALA A 49 -2.70 22.29 -3.11
N ALA A 50 -2.37 22.63 -4.36
CA ALA A 50 -2.84 23.88 -4.98
C ALA A 50 -4.30 23.82 -5.44
N LEU A 51 -4.83 22.63 -5.73
CA LEU A 51 -6.12 22.45 -6.37
C LEU A 51 -7.25 22.03 -5.42
N LEU A 52 -6.92 21.44 -4.26
CA LEU A 52 -7.90 20.74 -3.40
C LEU A 52 -9.10 21.62 -2.97
N ASP A 53 -8.91 22.92 -2.79
CA ASP A 53 -9.97 23.86 -2.32
C ASP A 53 -11.15 24.00 -3.32
N ALA A 54 -10.96 23.60 -4.58
CA ALA A 54 -11.99 23.67 -5.61
C ALA A 54 -12.91 22.44 -5.66
N PHE A 55 -12.67 21.43 -4.80
CA PHE A 55 -13.35 20.14 -4.85
C PHE A 55 -14.03 19.80 -3.52
N ASP A 56 -15.05 18.95 -3.58
CA ASP A 56 -15.82 18.54 -2.41
C ASP A 56 -15.12 17.38 -1.65
N ALA A 57 -14.29 16.60 -2.35
CA ALA A 57 -13.39 15.62 -1.78
C ALA A 57 -12.19 15.34 -2.70
N VAL A 58 -11.14 14.73 -2.14
CA VAL A 58 -9.93 14.33 -2.84
C VAL A 58 -9.77 12.81 -2.75
N VAL A 59 -9.57 12.15 -3.88
CA VAL A 59 -9.24 10.72 -3.95
C VAL A 59 -7.75 10.59 -4.21
N VAL A 60 -7.02 9.99 -3.27
CA VAL A 60 -5.57 9.80 -3.39
C VAL A 60 -5.29 8.41 -3.96
N ARG A 61 -4.74 8.40 -5.16
CA ARG A 61 -4.23 7.23 -5.87
C ARG A 61 -2.85 7.57 -6.41
N ASN A 62 -1.95 7.86 -5.49
CA ASN A 62 -0.61 8.33 -5.84
C ASN A 62 0.21 7.16 -6.41
N SER A 63 0.21 7.02 -7.73
CA SER A 63 0.98 5.97 -8.39
C SER A 63 2.46 6.09 -8.06
N GLY A 64 3.04 4.99 -7.61
CA GLY A 64 4.44 4.91 -7.24
C GLY A 64 4.76 5.35 -5.80
N PRO A 65 6.02 5.21 -5.39
CA PRO A 65 6.43 5.52 -4.03
C PRO A 65 6.26 7.00 -3.70
N VAL A 66 5.72 7.30 -2.53
CA VAL A 66 5.64 8.69 -2.01
C VAL A 66 7.00 9.38 -2.01
N LEU A 67 8.09 8.61 -1.89
CA LEU A 67 9.47 9.15 -1.96
C LEU A 67 9.72 10.00 -3.21
N GLY A 68 9.15 9.62 -4.37
CA GLY A 68 9.27 10.40 -5.60
C GLY A 68 8.58 11.77 -5.55
N HIS A 69 7.67 11.99 -4.58
CA HIS A 69 6.86 13.18 -4.43
C HIS A 69 6.73 13.62 -2.96
N ARG A 70 7.67 13.28 -2.10
CA ARG A 70 7.58 13.43 -0.64
C ARG A 70 7.17 14.83 -0.22
N ALA A 71 7.88 15.86 -0.67
CA ALA A 71 7.59 17.25 -0.29
C ALA A 71 6.19 17.70 -0.75
N ALA A 72 5.76 17.26 -1.95
CA ALA A 72 4.42 17.58 -2.45
C ALA A 72 3.33 16.86 -1.66
N TYR A 73 3.58 15.62 -1.26
CA TYR A 73 2.64 14.83 -0.45
C TYR A 73 2.51 15.41 0.97
N ASP A 74 3.63 15.80 1.60
CA ASP A 74 3.61 16.42 2.93
C ASP A 74 2.86 17.76 2.89
N ALA A 75 3.12 18.61 1.89
CA ALA A 75 2.37 19.85 1.69
C ALA A 75 0.87 19.63 1.44
N PHE A 76 0.52 18.57 0.70
CA PHE A 76 -0.87 18.17 0.51
C PHE A 76 -1.53 17.75 1.83
N ARG A 77 -0.88 16.90 2.62
CA ARG A 77 -1.39 16.43 3.92
C ARG A 77 -1.62 17.57 4.88
N GLU A 78 -0.63 18.47 5.02
CA GLU A 78 -0.73 19.66 5.86
C GLU A 78 -1.95 20.51 5.47
N ARG A 79 -2.04 20.88 4.19
CA ARG A 79 -3.14 21.70 3.71
C ARG A 79 -4.50 21.03 3.83
N ALA A 80 -4.61 19.75 3.49
CA ALA A 80 -5.85 18.99 3.61
C ALA A 80 -6.34 18.93 5.07
N THR A 81 -5.40 18.72 6.01
CA THR A 81 -5.68 18.71 7.45
C THR A 81 -6.13 20.09 7.95
N GLU A 82 -5.41 21.16 7.60
CA GLU A 82 -5.77 22.53 7.97
C GLU A 82 -7.17 22.95 7.47
N ARG A 83 -7.55 22.46 6.29
CA ARG A 83 -8.83 22.77 5.66
C ARG A 83 -9.97 21.85 6.06
N GLY A 84 -9.69 20.76 6.76
CA GLY A 84 -10.68 19.72 7.02
C GLY A 84 -11.20 19.08 5.73
N THR A 85 -10.33 18.96 4.72
CA THR A 85 -10.70 18.39 3.42
C THR A 85 -11.04 16.90 3.56
N ARG A 86 -12.14 16.47 2.96
CA ARG A 86 -12.48 15.05 2.87
C ARG A 86 -11.51 14.36 1.93
N VAL A 87 -10.75 13.40 2.44
CA VAL A 87 -9.75 12.65 1.68
C VAL A 87 -10.07 11.17 1.69
N TYR A 88 -10.11 10.57 0.54
CA TYR A 88 -10.16 9.15 0.27
C TYR A 88 -8.82 8.74 -0.42
N ASN A 89 -7.94 7.98 0.11
CA ASN A 89 -7.79 7.30 1.39
C ASN A 89 -7.55 8.30 2.55
N GLN A 90 -8.13 8.05 3.71
CA GLN A 90 -7.96 8.92 4.88
C GLN A 90 -6.48 9.04 5.27
N LEU A 91 -6.08 10.28 5.65
CA LEU A 91 -4.69 10.59 5.99
C LEU A 91 -4.26 10.12 7.39
N THR A 92 -5.14 9.42 8.10
CA THR A 92 -4.92 8.87 9.45
C THR A 92 -4.44 7.41 9.45
N GLY A 93 -4.29 6.81 8.27
CA GLY A 93 -3.80 5.44 8.12
C GLY A 93 -2.42 5.24 8.73
N ARG A 94 -2.21 4.06 9.31
CA ARG A 94 -0.97 3.67 9.98
C ARG A 94 -0.14 2.67 9.17
N ALA A 95 -0.65 2.28 8.01
CA ALA A 95 0.01 1.34 7.11
C ALA A 95 1.07 2.04 6.24
N ASP A 96 1.18 1.72 4.97
CA ASP A 96 2.25 2.21 4.09
C ASP A 96 2.17 3.73 3.83
N MET A 97 1.01 4.34 4.04
CA MET A 97 0.85 5.80 4.04
C MET A 97 1.81 6.50 5.01
N ALA A 98 2.05 5.90 6.17
CA ALA A 98 3.00 6.38 7.19
C ALA A 98 4.41 5.77 7.03
N GLY A 99 4.62 4.91 6.04
CA GLY A 99 5.82 4.09 5.87
C GLY A 99 5.72 2.77 6.62
N LYS A 100 6.69 1.87 6.43
CA LYS A 100 6.63 0.49 6.93
C LYS A 100 6.95 0.32 8.43
N GLN A 101 6.84 1.39 9.23
CA GLN A 101 6.99 1.33 10.69
C GLN A 101 6.02 0.32 11.30
N TYR A 102 4.82 0.18 10.74
CA TYR A 102 3.79 -0.75 11.20
C TYR A 102 4.26 -2.20 11.28
N LEU A 103 5.22 -2.63 10.44
CA LEU A 103 5.75 -3.99 10.49
C LEU A 103 6.55 -4.24 11.78
N LEU A 104 7.28 -3.23 12.29
CA LEU A 104 7.97 -3.29 13.58
C LEU A 104 6.95 -3.37 14.72
N ASP A 105 5.95 -2.51 14.70
CA ASP A 105 4.93 -2.40 15.75
C ASP A 105 4.12 -3.70 15.86
N LEU A 106 3.67 -4.25 14.72
CA LEU A 106 2.93 -5.51 14.67
C LEU A 106 3.81 -6.71 15.07
N SER A 107 5.08 -6.74 14.63
CA SER A 107 6.03 -7.78 15.01
C SER A 107 6.28 -7.77 16.52
N ALA A 108 6.49 -6.58 17.11
CA ALA A 108 6.68 -6.42 18.55
C ALA A 108 5.42 -6.80 19.36
N ALA A 109 4.24 -6.59 18.79
CA ALA A 109 2.96 -7.00 19.37
C ALA A 109 2.67 -8.51 19.26
N GLY A 110 3.50 -9.27 18.55
CA GLY A 110 3.30 -10.72 18.32
C GLY A 110 2.17 -11.03 17.36
N GLU A 111 1.81 -10.08 16.50
CA GLU A 111 0.83 -10.29 15.44
C GLU A 111 1.37 -11.24 14.35
N PRO A 112 0.51 -11.89 13.55
CA PRO A 112 0.93 -12.84 12.53
C PRO A 112 1.54 -12.14 11.30
N VAL A 113 2.71 -11.55 11.51
CA VAL A 113 3.52 -10.87 10.49
C VAL A 113 4.84 -11.61 10.31
N ILE A 114 5.54 -11.40 9.21
CA ILE A 114 6.94 -11.83 9.11
C ILE A 114 7.73 -11.10 10.21
N PRO A 115 8.43 -11.81 11.12
CA PRO A 115 9.19 -11.17 12.20
C PRO A 115 10.10 -10.07 11.67
N THR A 116 10.02 -8.87 12.24
CA THR A 116 10.67 -7.67 11.71
C THR A 116 11.39 -6.92 12.81
N VAL A 117 12.63 -6.50 12.54
CA VAL A 117 13.41 -5.60 13.40
C VAL A 117 13.96 -4.42 12.59
N GLY A 118 14.25 -3.30 13.26
CA GLY A 118 14.71 -2.06 12.64
C GLY A 118 16.15 -1.70 12.97
N SER A 119 16.88 -2.53 13.71
CA SER A 119 18.26 -2.23 14.12
C SER A 119 19.12 -3.48 14.19
N LEU A 120 20.45 -3.29 14.10
CA LEU A 120 21.44 -4.34 14.32
C LEU A 120 21.39 -4.91 15.74
N ALA A 121 21.04 -4.10 16.73
CA ALA A 121 20.96 -4.51 18.12
C ALA A 121 19.85 -5.55 18.35
N ASP A 122 18.79 -5.47 17.56
CA ASP A 122 17.59 -6.29 17.71
C ASP A 122 17.61 -7.58 16.88
N LEU A 123 18.67 -7.83 16.10
CA LEU A 123 18.79 -9.05 15.28
C LEU A 123 18.61 -10.35 16.09
N HIS A 124 18.94 -10.32 17.38
CA HIS A 124 18.79 -11.44 18.29
C HIS A 124 17.32 -11.83 18.56
N LEU A 125 16.36 -10.94 18.24
CA LEU A 125 14.93 -11.16 18.36
C LEU A 125 14.36 -11.93 17.16
N LEU A 126 15.08 -11.96 16.04
CA LEU A 126 14.65 -12.69 14.85
C LEU A 126 14.92 -14.20 14.99
N PRO A 127 14.06 -15.05 14.44
CA PRO A 127 14.37 -16.47 14.30
C PRO A 127 15.61 -16.65 13.42
N ALA A 128 16.38 -17.70 13.68
CA ALA A 128 17.51 -18.05 12.84
C ALA A 128 17.03 -18.43 11.43
N ALA A 129 17.69 -17.89 10.42
CA ALA A 129 17.43 -18.15 9.01
C ALA A 129 18.76 -18.15 8.24
N ASP A 130 18.81 -18.86 7.11
CA ASP A 130 20.00 -18.90 6.26
C ASP A 130 20.20 -17.57 5.52
N GLU A 131 19.11 -16.87 5.23
CA GLU A 131 19.09 -15.59 4.53
C GLU A 131 18.08 -14.62 5.17
N TYR A 132 18.37 -13.34 5.05
CA TYR A 132 17.52 -12.26 5.53
C TYR A 132 17.17 -11.29 4.40
N VAL A 133 15.96 -10.75 4.45
CA VAL A 133 15.51 -9.66 3.59
C VAL A 133 15.78 -8.34 4.31
N VAL A 134 16.54 -7.47 3.68
CA VAL A 134 16.78 -6.09 4.13
C VAL A 134 16.07 -5.16 3.17
N LYS A 135 15.23 -4.27 3.68
CA LYS A 135 14.46 -3.32 2.87
C LYS A 135 14.37 -1.95 3.52
N PRO A 136 14.32 -0.85 2.73
CA PRO A 136 14.09 0.48 3.28
C PRO A 136 12.72 0.57 3.96
N ARG A 137 12.64 1.30 5.07
CA ARG A 137 11.37 1.56 5.78
C ARG A 137 10.40 2.38 4.96
N LEU A 138 10.90 3.29 4.12
CA LEU A 138 10.09 4.14 3.25
C LEU A 138 10.10 3.67 1.77
N GLY A 139 10.46 2.43 1.50
CA GLY A 139 10.53 1.88 0.14
C GLY A 139 9.18 1.38 -0.37
N ALA A 140 9.03 1.34 -1.71
CA ALA A 140 7.94 0.68 -2.42
C ALA A 140 8.48 -0.08 -3.63
N ASP A 141 7.66 -0.92 -4.29
CA ASP A 141 7.99 -1.67 -5.51
C ASP A 141 9.28 -2.49 -5.44
N SER A 142 9.62 -3.01 -4.26
CA SER A 142 10.87 -3.73 -3.98
C SER A 142 12.15 -2.90 -4.26
N ALA A 143 12.03 -1.58 -4.39
CA ALA A 143 13.20 -0.72 -4.53
C ALA A 143 14.06 -0.78 -3.25
N GLY A 144 15.37 -1.03 -3.41
CA GLY A 144 16.30 -1.16 -2.29
C GLY A 144 16.18 -2.47 -1.49
N LEU A 145 15.31 -3.42 -1.87
CA LEU A 145 15.25 -4.73 -1.25
C LEU A 145 16.49 -5.56 -1.59
N ARG A 146 17.13 -6.11 -0.57
CA ARG A 146 18.30 -7.00 -0.70
C ARG A 146 18.04 -8.31 0.05
N ILE A 147 18.49 -9.42 -0.52
CA ILE A 147 18.56 -10.71 0.17
C ILE A 147 20.01 -10.92 0.57
N VAL A 148 20.25 -11.13 1.86
CA VAL A 148 21.59 -11.18 2.46
C VAL A 148 21.76 -12.47 3.22
N PRO A 149 22.82 -13.28 2.95
CA PRO A 149 23.16 -14.45 3.75
C PRO A 149 23.43 -14.07 5.22
N ALA A 150 23.05 -14.98 6.13
CA ALA A 150 23.14 -14.74 7.58
C ALA A 150 24.56 -14.37 8.05
N ASP A 151 25.59 -15.02 7.49
CA ASP A 151 27.00 -14.79 7.80
C ASP A 151 27.49 -13.40 7.36
N ARG A 152 26.82 -12.75 6.42
CA ARG A 152 27.15 -11.43 5.86
C ARG A 152 26.23 -10.31 6.33
N LEU A 153 25.17 -10.62 7.09
CA LEU A 153 24.13 -9.67 7.43
C LEU A 153 24.70 -8.43 8.14
N ARG A 154 25.51 -8.61 9.17
CA ARG A 154 26.10 -7.47 9.90
C ARG A 154 26.97 -6.59 8.99
N GLN A 155 27.85 -7.21 8.22
CA GLN A 155 28.73 -6.49 7.29
C GLN A 155 27.92 -5.73 6.22
N ALA A 156 26.84 -6.32 5.72
CA ALA A 156 25.98 -5.69 4.69
C ALA A 156 25.19 -4.49 5.24
N LEU A 157 24.86 -4.51 6.53
CA LEU A 157 24.16 -3.42 7.20
C LEU A 157 25.14 -2.28 7.56
N ASP A 158 26.33 -2.62 8.06
CA ASP A 158 27.41 -1.64 8.33
C ASP A 158 27.86 -0.92 7.05
N ALA A 159 28.02 -1.66 5.93
CA ALA A 159 28.43 -1.08 4.64
C ALA A 159 27.32 -0.23 3.97
N GLY A 160 26.04 -0.55 4.20
CA GLY A 160 24.91 0.24 3.68
C GLY A 160 24.78 1.62 4.32
N ALA A 161 25.32 1.81 5.53
CA ALA A 161 25.40 3.11 6.17
C ALA A 161 26.40 4.06 5.48
N ASP A 162 27.40 3.50 4.76
CA ASP A 162 28.44 4.29 4.10
C ASP A 162 28.15 4.61 2.62
N GLU A 163 27.31 3.80 1.92
CA GLU A 163 27.06 3.97 0.47
C GLU A 163 25.88 4.90 0.13
N ASP A 164 24.92 5.09 1.03
CA ASP A 164 23.75 5.98 0.81
C ASP A 164 24.05 7.48 1.07
N ALA A 165 25.25 7.84 1.45
CA ALA A 165 25.68 9.23 1.65
C ALA A 165 25.84 10.04 0.33
N GLY A 166 25.51 9.47 -0.83
CA GLY A 166 25.87 10.03 -2.14
C GLY A 166 24.77 10.27 -3.17
N ALA A 167 23.52 9.94 -2.90
CA ALA A 167 22.42 10.15 -3.86
C ALA A 167 21.21 10.82 -3.19
N ASP A 168 21.11 12.14 -3.42
CA ASP A 168 19.94 12.99 -3.15
C ASP A 168 19.12 12.70 -1.87
N GLY A 169 19.68 13.02 -0.70
CA GLY A 169 18.89 13.50 0.43
C GLY A 169 18.09 12.50 1.24
N ALA A 170 18.41 11.21 1.22
CA ALA A 170 17.91 10.28 2.25
C ALA A 170 19.07 10.01 3.24
N ASP A 171 18.98 10.63 4.41
CA ASP A 171 19.86 10.30 5.54
C ASP A 171 19.73 8.81 5.86
N GLY A 172 20.71 8.01 5.45
CA GLY A 172 20.87 6.61 5.82
C GLY A 172 21.29 6.47 7.29
N ALA A 173 20.44 6.97 8.20
CA ALA A 173 20.63 6.80 9.62
C ALA A 173 20.24 5.38 10.05
N ASP A 174 20.93 4.82 11.01
CA ASP A 174 20.55 3.61 11.76
C ASP A 174 19.07 3.77 12.18
N GLY A 175 18.16 2.97 11.59
CA GLY A 175 16.71 3.09 11.79
C GLY A 175 15.87 3.23 10.53
N ASP A 176 16.44 3.45 9.36
CA ASP A 176 15.68 3.56 8.08
C ASP A 176 15.54 2.23 7.31
N ILE A 177 16.00 1.14 7.90
CA ILE A 177 15.92 -0.20 7.33
C ILE A 177 15.04 -1.12 8.16
N LEU A 178 14.51 -2.14 7.50
CA LEU A 178 13.84 -3.27 8.10
C LEU A 178 14.59 -4.54 7.75
N VAL A 179 14.71 -5.44 8.73
CA VAL A 179 15.33 -6.77 8.56
C VAL A 179 14.29 -7.84 8.90
N GLN A 180 14.12 -8.79 8.03
CA GLN A 180 13.19 -9.91 8.16
C GLN A 180 13.92 -11.22 7.82
N PRO A 181 13.63 -12.35 8.47
CA PRO A 181 14.08 -13.65 7.95
C PRO A 181 13.47 -13.86 6.56
N ARG A 182 14.23 -14.45 5.65
CA ARG A 182 13.65 -14.93 4.40
C ARG A 182 12.75 -16.13 4.71
N VAL A 183 11.48 -15.99 4.35
CA VAL A 183 10.48 -17.04 4.53
C VAL A 183 10.27 -17.76 3.21
N ASP A 184 10.44 -19.08 3.20
CA ASP A 184 9.94 -19.89 2.09
C ASP A 184 8.43 -20.03 2.24
N PHE A 185 7.69 -19.71 1.20
CA PHE A 185 6.22 -19.73 1.22
C PHE A 185 5.66 -20.47 0.00
N ALA A 186 4.47 -21.02 0.14
CA ALA A 186 3.80 -21.74 -0.94
C ALA A 186 3.29 -20.78 -2.02
N TYR A 187 2.73 -19.64 -1.61
CA TYR A 187 2.25 -18.56 -2.48
C TYR A 187 2.03 -17.27 -1.70
N GLU A 188 1.99 -16.16 -2.43
CA GLU A 188 1.51 -14.87 -1.91
C GLU A 188 0.06 -14.66 -2.31
N VAL A 189 -0.73 -14.03 -1.43
CA VAL A 189 -2.14 -13.68 -1.64
C VAL A 189 -2.38 -12.25 -1.20
N SER A 190 -3.16 -11.52 -2.00
CA SER A 190 -3.57 -10.13 -1.72
C SER A 190 -5.07 -10.07 -1.50
N PHE A 191 -5.51 -9.45 -0.40
CA PHE A 191 -6.91 -9.23 -0.06
C PHE A 191 -7.22 -7.74 -0.22
N TYR A 192 -8.25 -7.42 -1.00
CA TYR A 192 -8.62 -6.06 -1.36
C TYR A 192 -9.89 -5.63 -0.65
N PHE A 193 -9.86 -4.43 -0.09
CA PHE A 193 -10.96 -3.84 0.68
C PHE A 193 -11.30 -2.44 0.16
N VAL A 194 -12.58 -2.10 0.24
CA VAL A 194 -13.09 -0.73 0.08
C VAL A 194 -13.70 -0.36 1.43
N ASP A 195 -13.13 0.63 2.10
CA ASP A 195 -13.32 0.90 3.51
C ASP A 195 -12.94 -0.36 4.33
N ASP A 196 -13.87 -0.97 5.05
CA ASP A 196 -13.72 -2.25 5.77
C ASP A 196 -14.37 -3.46 5.04
N ASP A 197 -15.03 -3.22 3.90
CA ASP A 197 -15.72 -4.22 3.12
C ASP A 197 -14.77 -4.99 2.20
N PHE A 198 -14.62 -6.31 2.42
CA PHE A 198 -13.87 -7.20 1.53
C PHE A 198 -14.50 -7.25 0.14
N GLN A 199 -13.67 -7.10 -0.89
CA GLN A 199 -14.10 -7.11 -2.28
C GLN A 199 -13.70 -8.39 -3.01
N TYR A 200 -12.43 -8.70 -3.05
CA TYR A 200 -11.86 -9.88 -3.69
C TYR A 200 -10.47 -10.19 -3.16
N ALA A 201 -9.99 -11.38 -3.49
CA ALA A 201 -8.59 -11.73 -3.26
C ALA A 201 -7.99 -12.32 -4.55
N LEU A 202 -6.69 -12.06 -4.73
CA LEU A 202 -5.90 -12.57 -5.84
C LEU A 202 -4.64 -13.25 -5.31
N PHE A 203 -4.13 -14.27 -6.01
CA PHE A 203 -2.87 -14.89 -5.66
C PHE A 203 -2.06 -15.26 -6.91
N ALA A 204 -0.75 -15.41 -6.74
CA ALA A 204 0.14 -15.93 -7.77
C ALA A 204 0.34 -17.44 -7.53
N PRO A 205 -0.24 -18.33 -8.38
CA PRO A 205 -0.09 -19.78 -8.19
C PRO A 205 1.32 -20.27 -8.51
N ASP A 206 2.08 -19.52 -9.32
CA ASP A 206 3.47 -19.80 -9.68
C ASP A 206 4.40 -18.76 -9.05
N PRO A 207 5.22 -19.14 -8.05
CA PRO A 207 6.18 -18.20 -7.42
C PRO A 207 7.19 -17.59 -8.40
N GLY A 208 7.48 -18.26 -9.53
CA GLY A 208 8.34 -17.75 -10.59
C GLY A 208 7.67 -16.68 -11.47
N ARG A 209 6.33 -16.55 -11.38
CA ARG A 209 5.50 -15.63 -12.15
C ARG A 209 4.58 -14.81 -11.24
N ARG A 210 5.16 -14.12 -10.28
CA ARG A 210 4.48 -13.37 -9.21
C ARG A 210 3.43 -12.35 -9.69
N TRP A 211 3.47 -11.97 -10.95
CA TRP A 211 2.57 -11.00 -11.55
C TRP A 211 1.39 -11.62 -12.33
N GLU A 212 1.41 -12.94 -12.50
CA GLU A 212 0.28 -13.66 -13.10
C GLU A 212 -0.71 -14.03 -11.99
N LEU A 213 -1.56 -13.06 -11.65
CA LEU A 213 -2.54 -13.21 -10.58
C LEU A 213 -3.83 -13.83 -11.10
N VAL A 214 -4.42 -14.70 -10.27
CA VAL A 214 -5.73 -15.29 -10.50
C VAL A 214 -6.61 -15.11 -9.26
N PRO A 215 -7.96 -15.15 -9.39
CA PRO A 215 -8.86 -15.09 -8.24
C PRO A 215 -8.54 -16.17 -7.20
N TYR A 216 -8.61 -15.78 -5.93
CA TYR A 216 -8.40 -16.63 -4.77
C TYR A 216 -9.70 -16.76 -3.97
N ASP A 217 -10.16 -17.99 -3.75
CA ASP A 217 -11.33 -18.27 -2.92
C ASP A 217 -10.93 -18.22 -1.44
N ALA A 218 -11.05 -17.03 -0.85
CA ALA A 218 -10.66 -16.79 0.53
C ALA A 218 -11.58 -17.53 1.51
N THR A 219 -10.99 -18.32 2.41
CA THR A 219 -11.74 -18.97 3.49
C THR A 219 -12.11 -17.96 4.59
N ALA A 220 -13.07 -18.31 5.46
CA ALA A 220 -13.40 -17.47 6.61
C ALA A 220 -12.18 -17.14 7.46
N ARG A 221 -11.27 -18.12 7.66
CA ARG A 221 -10.02 -17.93 8.42
C ARG A 221 -9.07 -16.94 7.74
N ASP A 222 -9.00 -16.96 6.41
CA ASP A 222 -8.18 -16.01 5.65
C ASP A 222 -8.74 -14.60 5.75
N LEU A 223 -10.07 -14.46 5.71
CA LEU A 223 -10.74 -13.17 5.90
C LEU A 223 -10.60 -12.64 7.32
N ASP A 224 -10.69 -13.50 8.34
CA ASP A 224 -10.45 -13.11 9.73
C ASP A 224 -9.00 -12.61 9.92
N PHE A 225 -8.04 -13.27 9.27
CA PHE A 225 -6.65 -12.80 9.24
C PHE A 225 -6.53 -11.41 8.61
N ALA A 226 -7.09 -11.21 7.43
CA ALA A 226 -6.98 -9.94 6.71
C ALA A 226 -7.68 -8.79 7.46
N ARG A 227 -8.91 -9.02 7.96
CA ARG A 227 -9.69 -8.03 8.71
C ARG A 227 -8.99 -7.51 9.96
N ARG A 228 -8.20 -8.34 10.64
CA ARG A 228 -7.38 -7.93 11.78
C ARG A 228 -6.50 -6.72 11.45
N PHE A 229 -5.89 -6.70 10.27
CA PHE A 229 -5.02 -5.60 9.84
C PHE A 229 -5.79 -4.38 9.34
N ILE A 230 -6.95 -4.59 8.72
CA ILE A 230 -7.87 -3.51 8.37
C ILE A 230 -8.35 -2.78 9.62
N GLU A 231 -8.81 -3.52 10.62
CA GLU A 231 -9.19 -2.97 11.94
C GLU A 231 -8.02 -2.29 12.65
N TRP A 232 -6.82 -2.88 12.57
CA TRP A 232 -5.62 -2.27 13.14
C TRP A 232 -5.28 -0.94 12.45
N ASN A 233 -5.39 -0.85 11.11
CA ASN A 233 -5.12 0.40 10.38
C ASN A 233 -6.10 1.52 10.77
N GLY A 234 -7.37 1.19 10.97
CA GLY A 234 -8.37 2.06 11.58
C GLY A 234 -8.75 3.27 10.73
N ILE A 235 -8.80 3.13 9.40
CA ILE A 235 -9.37 4.14 8.51
C ILE A 235 -10.83 3.79 8.16
N ASP A 236 -11.71 4.80 8.19
CA ASP A 236 -13.12 4.63 7.83
C ASP A 236 -13.37 4.71 6.31
N HIS A 237 -12.45 5.37 5.57
CA HIS A 237 -12.59 5.63 4.15
C HIS A 237 -11.27 5.40 3.43
N GLY A 238 -11.20 4.40 2.58
CA GLY A 238 -10.03 4.12 1.76
C GLY A 238 -10.10 2.78 1.02
N ILE A 239 -9.28 2.66 -0.02
CA ILE A 239 -8.95 1.36 -0.59
C ILE A 239 -7.74 0.83 0.18
N GLN A 240 -7.83 -0.40 0.67
CA GLN A 240 -6.79 -1.05 1.43
C GLN A 240 -6.46 -2.42 0.83
N ARG A 241 -5.19 -2.83 0.93
CA ARG A 241 -4.74 -4.15 0.49
C ARG A 241 -3.88 -4.80 1.56
N VAL A 242 -4.22 -6.03 1.91
CA VAL A 242 -3.45 -6.88 2.81
C VAL A 242 -2.72 -7.93 1.98
N ASP A 243 -1.40 -7.82 1.88
CA ASP A 243 -0.57 -8.82 1.24
C ASP A 243 -0.04 -9.80 2.29
N ALA A 244 -0.22 -11.08 2.03
CA ALA A 244 0.19 -12.14 2.91
C ALA A 244 0.91 -13.27 2.17
N CYS A 245 1.77 -13.98 2.85
CA CYS A 245 2.34 -15.22 2.35
C CYS A 245 1.79 -16.43 3.12
N ARG A 246 1.54 -17.54 2.40
CA ARG A 246 1.16 -18.81 3.00
C ARG A 246 2.43 -19.58 3.36
N ALA A 247 2.77 -19.62 4.64
CA ALA A 247 3.90 -20.36 5.14
C ALA A 247 3.72 -21.89 4.95
N PRO A 248 4.81 -22.68 4.97
CA PRO A 248 4.72 -24.14 4.79
C PRO A 248 3.84 -24.84 5.83
N GLY A 249 3.69 -24.27 7.03
CA GLY A 249 2.79 -24.75 8.09
C GLY A 249 1.31 -24.50 7.81
N GLY A 250 0.99 -23.74 6.75
CA GLY A 250 -0.38 -23.40 6.35
C GLY A 250 -0.94 -22.12 6.97
N GLU A 251 -0.20 -21.44 7.84
CA GLU A 251 -0.54 -20.13 8.38
C GLU A 251 -0.30 -19.01 7.37
N LEU A 252 -1.04 -17.91 7.48
CA LEU A 252 -0.77 -16.66 6.79
C LEU A 252 0.10 -15.76 7.66
N LEU A 253 1.10 -15.13 7.04
CA LEU A 253 1.91 -14.07 7.63
C LEU A 253 1.77 -12.80 6.79
N LEU A 254 1.55 -11.67 7.44
CA LEU A 254 1.52 -10.37 6.75
C LEU A 254 2.88 -10.07 6.13
N VAL A 255 2.85 -9.71 4.85
CA VAL A 255 4.00 -9.22 4.08
C VAL A 255 3.97 -7.71 3.98
N GLU A 256 2.78 -7.15 3.64
CA GLU A 256 2.57 -5.72 3.45
C GLU A 256 1.10 -5.34 3.70
N LEU A 257 0.89 -4.13 4.24
CA LEU A 257 -0.42 -3.51 4.39
C LEU A 257 -0.39 -2.17 3.66
N GLU A 258 -1.18 -2.05 2.62
CA GLU A 258 -1.20 -0.86 1.78
C GLU A 258 -2.50 -0.08 1.96
N ASP A 259 -2.39 1.21 2.24
CA ASP A 259 -3.50 2.14 2.41
C ASP A 259 -3.32 3.48 1.67
N LEU A 260 -2.19 3.65 0.98
CA LEU A 260 -1.91 4.85 0.20
C LEU A 260 -2.35 4.69 -1.26
N ASN A 261 -1.85 3.63 -1.90
CA ASN A 261 -2.00 3.43 -3.33
C ASN A 261 -1.90 1.95 -3.71
N PRO A 262 -2.73 1.07 -3.17
CA PRO A 262 -2.67 -0.33 -3.54
C PRO A 262 -2.95 -0.50 -5.04
N TYR A 263 -2.06 -1.20 -5.74
CA TYR A 263 -2.34 -1.63 -7.11
C TYR A 263 -3.42 -2.70 -7.08
N LEU A 264 -4.49 -2.50 -7.81
CA LEU A 264 -5.74 -3.28 -7.66
C LEU A 264 -5.76 -4.56 -8.50
N SER A 265 -4.92 -4.64 -9.55
CA SER A 265 -4.90 -5.77 -10.50
C SER A 265 -6.29 -6.07 -11.07
N LEU A 266 -7.05 -5.02 -11.41
CA LEU A 266 -8.43 -5.14 -11.90
C LEU A 266 -8.53 -5.92 -13.23
N ASP A 267 -7.44 -6.02 -13.97
CA ASP A 267 -7.33 -6.80 -15.20
C ASP A 267 -7.38 -8.33 -14.95
N ALA A 268 -7.05 -8.78 -13.71
CA ALA A 268 -7.20 -10.18 -13.31
C ALA A 268 -8.65 -10.56 -12.95
N LEU A 269 -9.57 -9.60 -12.87
CA LEU A 269 -10.98 -9.82 -12.61
C LEU A 269 -11.79 -9.89 -13.93
N ASP A 270 -12.87 -10.63 -13.90
CA ASP A 270 -13.89 -10.57 -14.94
C ASP A 270 -14.68 -9.23 -14.90
N ASP A 271 -15.55 -9.00 -15.89
CA ASP A 271 -16.36 -7.77 -15.96
C ASP A 271 -17.25 -7.59 -14.73
N SER A 272 -17.83 -8.68 -14.21
CA SER A 272 -18.69 -8.64 -13.02
C SER A 272 -17.92 -8.23 -11.77
N GLY A 273 -16.71 -8.76 -11.57
CA GLY A 273 -15.84 -8.40 -10.46
C GLY A 273 -15.42 -6.92 -10.53
N ARG A 274 -15.02 -6.46 -11.71
CA ARG A 274 -14.69 -5.04 -11.93
C ARG A 274 -15.88 -4.11 -11.66
N ASP A 275 -17.07 -4.45 -12.15
CA ASP A 275 -18.28 -3.65 -11.95
C ASP A 275 -18.69 -3.64 -10.47
N SER A 276 -18.55 -4.76 -9.76
CA SER A 276 -18.81 -4.86 -8.32
C SER A 276 -17.86 -3.95 -7.53
N PHE A 277 -16.55 -3.96 -7.83
CA PHE A 277 -15.58 -3.07 -7.20
C PHE A 277 -15.90 -1.59 -7.44
N VAL A 278 -16.24 -1.22 -8.68
CA VAL A 278 -16.65 0.15 -9.01
C VAL A 278 -17.89 0.57 -8.22
N ALA A 279 -18.88 -0.33 -8.09
CA ALA A 279 -20.10 -0.05 -7.32
C ALA A 279 -19.80 0.17 -5.83
N ALA A 280 -18.91 -0.64 -5.24
CA ALA A 280 -18.46 -0.48 -3.86
C ALA A 280 -17.72 0.86 -3.66
N LEU A 281 -16.80 1.20 -4.56
CA LEU A 281 -16.08 2.48 -4.50
C LEU A 281 -17.01 3.69 -4.64
N ARG A 282 -18.00 3.64 -5.54
CA ARG A 282 -19.03 4.68 -5.66
C ARG A 282 -19.81 4.86 -4.35
N ALA A 283 -20.22 3.75 -3.73
CA ALA A 283 -20.95 3.78 -2.47
C ALA A 283 -20.09 4.39 -1.34
N ALA A 284 -18.81 4.01 -1.27
CA ALA A 284 -17.86 4.56 -0.30
C ALA A 284 -17.64 6.07 -0.47
N LEU A 285 -17.44 6.54 -1.71
CA LEU A 285 -17.30 7.98 -2.00
C LEU A 285 -18.57 8.77 -1.63
N ARG A 286 -19.75 8.20 -1.83
CA ARG A 286 -21.00 8.82 -1.37
C ARG A 286 -21.07 8.91 0.16
N ARG A 287 -20.62 7.87 0.88
CA ARG A 287 -20.55 7.89 2.35
C ARG A 287 -19.62 9.01 2.83
N LEU A 288 -18.43 9.10 2.26
CA LEU A 288 -17.48 10.17 2.57
C LEU A 288 -18.07 11.57 2.35
N LEU A 289 -18.81 11.75 1.25
CA LEU A 289 -19.42 13.06 0.93
C LEU A 289 -20.61 13.41 1.81
N ALA A 290 -21.26 12.42 2.43
CA ALA A 290 -22.40 12.61 3.33
C ALA A 290 -21.98 12.84 4.80
N ALA A 291 -20.75 12.47 5.19
CA ALA A 291 -20.16 12.70 6.51
C ALA A 291 -19.73 14.16 6.65
#